data_0adfcd1dd3e657db8a07b437b3494cdf
#
_entry.id   0adfcd1dd3e657db8a07b437b3494cdf
#
_cell.length_a   1.000
_cell.length_b   1.000
_cell.length_c   1.000
_cell.angle_alpha   90.00
_cell.angle_beta   90.00
_cell.angle_gamma   90.00
#
_symmetry.space_group_name_H-M   'P 1'
#
loop_
_entity.id
_entity.type
_entity.pdbx_description
1 polymer ?
#
loop_
_entity_poly.entity_id
_entity_poly.type
_entity_poly.pdbx_seq_one_letter_code
_entity_poly.pdbx_strand_id
1 'polypeptide(L)' 'MDNVNTAPQRGSDFQLCFRSMYQTGRGFAFPCDAAGQVELDALSEKALYNYLFARGVVGREFLTPAVEMC' A
#
# COMPACT_ATOMS: atom_id res chain seq x y z
N MET A 1 -12.26 -8.17 -3.69
CA MET A 1 -12.14 -7.69 -3.80
C MET A 1 -11.87 -7.17 -4.12
N ASP A 2 -11.74 -6.85 -4.31
CA ASP A 2 -11.48 -6.23 -4.65
C ASP A 2 -11.04 -5.66 -4.97
N ASN A 3 -10.80 -5.55 -5.17
CA ASN A 3 -10.34 -4.97 -5.41
C ASN A 3 -10.02 -4.32 -5.89
N VAL A 4 -10.09 -3.95 -5.91
CA VAL A 4 -9.91 -3.33 -6.20
C VAL A 4 -9.20 -2.63 -6.61
N ASN A 5 -8.98 -2.08 -6.41
CA ASN A 5 -8.36 -1.32 -6.67
C ASN A 5 -7.36 -1.49 -7.19
N THR A 6 -7.27 -2.03 -7.35
CA THR A 6 -6.24 -2.32 -7.69
C THR A 6 -6.07 -2.32 -8.96
N ALA A 7 -6.53 -1.75 -9.40
CA ALA A 7 -6.45 -1.63 -10.62
C ALA A 7 -5.25 -1.80 -11.13
N PRO A 8 -5.06 -2.01 -12.08
CA PRO A 8 -3.98 -2.32 -12.68
C PRO A 8 -3.12 -1.36 -12.77
N GLN A 9 -2.26 -1.50 -12.37
CA GLN A 9 -1.44 -0.62 -12.32
C GLN A 9 -0.57 -0.61 -13.33
N ARG A 10 -0.75 -0.47 -14.38
CA ARG A 10 0.07 -0.32 -15.35
C ARG A 10 1.43 -0.49 -15.05
N GLY A 11 2.07 -1.50 -15.15
CA GLY A 11 3.47 -1.68 -14.97
C GLY A 11 3.91 -2.01 -13.58
N SER A 12 3.02 -2.05 -12.65
CA SER A 12 3.40 -2.35 -11.30
C SER A 12 3.16 -3.80 -11.03
N ASP A 13 4.22 -4.56 -10.86
CA ASP A 13 4.12 -5.96 -10.51
C ASP A 13 4.26 -6.17 -9.02
N PHE A 14 4.44 -5.10 -8.26
CA PHE A 14 4.66 -5.20 -6.83
C PHE A 14 3.73 -4.26 -6.08
N GLN A 15 3.51 -4.56 -4.81
CA GLN A 15 2.76 -3.63 -3.97
C GLN A 15 3.42 -3.54 -2.62
N LEU A 16 3.34 -2.37 -2.04
CA LEU A 16 3.84 -2.11 -0.70
C LEU A 16 2.68 -2.33 0.25
N CYS A 17 2.80 -3.31 1.12
CA CYS A 17 1.71 -3.72 1.99
C CYS A 17 1.95 -3.30 3.41
N PHE A 18 1.00 -2.55 3.97
CA PHE A 18 1.03 -2.12 5.36
C PHE A 18 0.01 -2.96 6.12
N ARG A 19 0.45 -3.70 7.12
CA ARG A 19 -0.46 -4.56 7.88
C ARG A 19 -0.63 -4.03 9.30
N SER A 20 -1.86 -4.10 9.77
CA SER A 20 -2.18 -3.62 11.11
C SER A 20 -1.45 -4.42 12.17
N MET A 21 -0.98 -3.75 13.20
CA MET A 21 -0.34 -4.39 14.33
C MET A 21 -1.37 -5.01 15.26
N TYR A 22 -2.61 -4.57 15.15
CA TYR A 22 -3.64 -4.97 16.10
C TYR A 22 -4.78 -5.79 15.52
N GLN A 23 -5.03 -5.69 14.24
CA GLN A 23 -6.17 -6.38 13.64
C GLN A 23 -5.72 -7.16 12.42
N THR A 24 -5.65 -8.47 12.55
CA THR A 24 -5.27 -9.33 11.45
C THR A 24 -6.20 -9.10 10.27
N GLY A 25 -5.63 -9.00 9.12
CA GLY A 25 -6.41 -8.82 7.90
C GLY A 25 -6.70 -7.38 7.55
N ARG A 26 -6.32 -6.44 8.39
CA ARG A 26 -6.52 -5.03 8.05
C ARG A 26 -5.22 -4.40 7.60
N GLY A 27 -5.32 -3.44 6.72
CA GLY A 27 -4.14 -2.73 6.24
C GLY A 27 -4.39 -2.12 4.89
N PHE A 28 -3.31 -1.71 4.25
CA PHE A 28 -3.38 -1.08 2.93
C PHE A 28 -2.33 -1.70 2.03
N ALA A 29 -2.55 -1.61 0.74
CA ALA A 29 -1.55 -2.02 -0.25
C ALA A 29 -1.56 -0.98 -1.36
N PHE A 30 -0.38 -0.59 -1.81
CA PHE A 30 -0.23 0.44 -2.84
C PHE A 30 0.74 -0.06 -3.92
N PRO A 31 0.50 0.27 -5.19
CA PRO A 31 1.40 -0.18 -6.26
C PRO A 31 2.77 0.44 -6.06
N CYS A 32 3.81 -0.33 -6.24
CA CYS A 32 5.17 0.17 -6.08
C CYS A 32 6.12 -0.59 -7.00
N ASP A 33 7.37 -0.15 -7.04
CA ASP A 33 8.40 -0.87 -7.79
C ASP A 33 9.06 -1.89 -6.87
N ALA A 34 10.03 -2.61 -7.39
CA ALA A 34 10.70 -3.66 -6.63
C ALA A 34 11.47 -3.13 -5.42
N ALA A 35 11.80 -1.84 -5.43
CA ALA A 35 12.50 -1.23 -4.31
C ALA A 35 11.54 -0.69 -3.26
N GLY A 36 10.24 -0.79 -3.50
CA GLY A 36 9.27 -0.31 -2.54
C GLY A 36 8.86 1.12 -2.70
N GLN A 37 9.23 1.75 -3.82
CA GLN A 37 8.82 3.13 -4.03
C GLN A 37 7.45 3.14 -4.64
N VAL A 38 6.50 3.73 -3.94
CA VAL A 38 5.12 3.77 -4.37
C VAL A 38 4.97 4.77 -5.52
N GLU A 39 4.19 4.37 -6.53
CA GLU A 39 3.98 5.22 -7.69
C GLU A 39 2.88 6.21 -7.38
N LEU A 40 3.25 7.33 -6.83
CA LEU A 40 2.28 8.32 -6.34
C LEU A 40 1.36 8.83 -7.44
N ASP A 41 1.89 8.93 -8.66
CA ASP A 41 1.08 9.43 -9.76
C ASP A 41 0.00 8.44 -10.17
N ALA A 42 0.12 7.18 -9.77
CA ALA A 42 -0.86 6.20 -10.11
C ALA A 42 -1.96 6.09 -9.06
N LEU A 43 -1.86 6.85 -7.98
CA LEU A 43 -2.84 6.76 -6.91
C LEU A 43 -3.95 7.77 -7.11
N SER A 44 -5.17 7.38 -6.77
CA SER A 44 -6.26 8.34 -6.72
C SER A 44 -5.99 9.27 -5.54
N GLU A 45 -6.72 10.35 -5.45
CA GLU A 45 -6.56 11.28 -4.35
C GLU A 45 -6.80 10.59 -3.02
N LYS A 46 -7.82 9.75 -2.95
CA LYS A 46 -8.12 9.04 -1.72
C LYS A 46 -7.00 8.05 -1.38
N ALA A 47 -6.48 7.35 -2.36
CA ALA A 47 -5.42 6.40 -2.12
C ALA A 47 -4.15 7.10 -1.67
N LEU A 48 -3.85 8.26 -2.24
CA LEU A 48 -2.70 9.03 -1.83
C LEU A 48 -2.83 9.45 -0.37
N TYR A 49 -4.01 9.88 0.01
CA TYR A 49 -4.26 10.30 1.38
C TYR A 49 -4.05 9.11 2.32
N ASN A 50 -4.57 7.94 1.94
CA ASN A 50 -4.40 6.74 2.76
C ASN A 50 -2.93 6.33 2.87
N TYR A 51 -2.17 6.51 1.79
CA TYR A 51 -0.76 6.19 1.80
C TYR A 51 0.01 7.09 2.78
N LEU A 52 -0.29 8.37 2.75
CA LEU A 52 0.39 9.30 3.65
C LEU A 52 0.02 9.00 5.11
N PHE A 53 -1.23 8.62 5.34
CA PHE A 53 -1.66 8.24 6.68
C PHE A 53 -0.91 6.98 7.12
N ALA A 54 -0.86 5.97 6.26
CA ALA A 54 -0.23 4.71 6.62
C ALA A 54 1.24 4.91 6.97
N ARG A 55 1.93 5.74 6.17
CA ARG A 55 3.33 6.02 6.46
C ARG A 55 3.51 6.69 7.81
N GLY A 56 2.61 7.55 8.16
CA GLY A 56 2.73 8.32 9.38
C GLY A 56 2.49 7.51 10.65
N VAL A 57 1.87 6.33 10.52
CA VAL A 57 1.56 5.53 11.69
C VAL A 57 2.30 4.19 11.73
N VAL A 58 3.34 4.03 10.92
CA VAL A 58 4.17 2.84 10.98
C VAL A 58 4.84 2.80 12.37
N GLY A 59 4.79 1.66 13.01
CA GLY A 59 5.32 1.51 14.35
C GLY A 59 4.31 1.82 15.44
N ARG A 60 3.18 2.39 15.06
CA ARG A 60 2.15 2.73 16.04
C ARG A 60 0.87 1.95 15.73
N GLU A 61 0.45 1.95 14.48
CA GLU A 61 -0.76 1.24 14.06
C GLU A 61 -0.41 0.13 13.07
N PHE A 62 0.64 0.34 12.28
CA PHE A 62 1.01 -0.62 11.26
C PHE A 62 2.44 -1.09 11.44
N LEU A 63 2.68 -2.33 11.02
CA LEU A 63 4.03 -2.87 10.99
C LEU A 63 4.78 -2.19 9.84
N THR A 64 6.10 -2.28 9.87
CA THR A 64 6.90 -1.79 8.76
C THR A 64 6.41 -2.44 7.49
N PRO A 65 6.16 -1.67 6.43
CA PRO A 65 5.58 -2.24 5.22
C PRO A 65 6.56 -3.17 4.50
N ALA A 66 6.00 -4.09 3.74
CA ALA A 66 6.79 -5.04 2.98
C ALA A 66 6.40 -4.99 1.51
N VAL A 67 7.36 -5.23 0.63
CA VAL A 67 7.11 -5.28 -0.80
C VAL A 67 6.68 -6.69 -1.13
N GLU A 68 5.58 -6.84 -1.82
CA GLU A 68 5.07 -8.16 -2.20
C GLU A 68 4.74 -8.17 -3.69
N MET A 69 4.88 -9.32 -4.32
CA MET A 69 4.51 -9.43 -5.71
C MET A 69 3.01 -9.60 -5.80
N CYS A 70 2.45 -9.00 -6.80
CA CYS A 70 1.00 -9.09 -7.03
C CYS A 70 0.57 -10.45 -7.60
#